data_c2133d364f33e8eba6a1c4422129035a
#
_entry.id   c2133d364f33e8eba6a1c4422129035a
#
_cell.length_a   1.000
_cell.length_b   1.000
_cell.length_c   1.000
_cell.angle_alpha   90.00
_cell.angle_beta   90.00
_cell.angle_gamma   90.00
#
_symmetry.space_group_name_H-M   'P 1'
#
loop_
_entity.id
_entity.type
_entity.pdbx_description
1 polymer ?
#
loop_
_entity_poly.entity_id
_entity_poly.type
_entity_poly.pdbx_seq_one_letter_code
_entity_poly.pdbx_strand_id
1 'polypeptide(L)'
;MIKNQIDVITLGCSKNLVDSEKLMKMLEVNGYTMRHNPEQVKGEIVVINTCGFIGDAKEESINMILEVCELKAKRRVRKVYVMGCLSERYMAELGEEIPQVDGYYGKFDWDKIVRDLKKDEGQLLAANSTLDRVLTTPNHYAYVKISEGCDRTCAYCAIPIITGRHVSRPMEEIVEEVSLLVSKGVTEIQLIAQDLTYYGVDLYKKQSIAELVERISDVEGVKWIRLHYGYPTHFPMDLLRVMRERDNVCKYLDIALQHVSTRVLKDMRRNITKEETVELLKTIRHEVPGIYLRTTLMVGFPGETDEDFNELVQFAKEMRFERMGAFAYSEEEGTYAAEHFEDNIDDDTKQARLGLLMRVQQRIAEEVSAASIGQTMQVVIDREEGDYYIGRTQYDSPEVDPEVLLRKADNDVAIGQYYMVEITGADEFDLYGKVVASAG
;
A
#
# COMPACT_ATOMS: atom_id res chain seq x y z
N MET A 1 -16.07 16.74 -22.96
CA MET A 1 -15.18 17.57 -22.13
C MET A 1 -16.02 18.52 -21.29
N ILE A 2 -15.87 18.42 -19.97
CA ILE A 2 -16.60 19.26 -19.00
C ILE A 2 -15.62 20.33 -18.51
N LYS A 3 -16.03 21.60 -18.64
CA LYS A 3 -15.17 22.75 -18.31
C LYS A 3 -14.90 22.82 -16.80
N ASN A 4 -13.69 23.23 -16.41
CA ASN A 4 -13.22 23.29 -15.01
C ASN A 4 -13.26 21.96 -14.26
N GLN A 5 -13.41 20.83 -14.95
CA GLN A 5 -13.34 19.49 -14.35
C GLN A 5 -11.99 18.87 -14.63
N ILE A 6 -11.38 18.31 -13.59
CA ILE A 6 -10.13 17.58 -13.65
C ILE A 6 -10.41 16.11 -13.33
N ASP A 7 -10.00 15.23 -14.21
CA ASP A 7 -9.97 13.80 -13.97
C ASP A 7 -8.57 13.44 -13.42
N VAL A 8 -8.51 12.92 -12.21
CA VAL A 8 -7.27 12.47 -11.57
C VAL A 8 -7.21 10.95 -11.68
N ILE A 9 -6.20 10.45 -12.37
CA ILE A 9 -5.94 9.01 -12.51
C ILE A 9 -4.76 8.67 -11.64
N THR A 10 -4.95 7.75 -10.69
CA THR A 10 -3.91 7.31 -9.77
C THR A 10 -3.53 5.87 -10.05
N LEU A 11 -2.27 5.66 -10.35
CA LEU A 11 -1.67 4.35 -10.58
C LEU A 11 -0.73 3.98 -9.43
N GLY A 12 -0.56 2.69 -9.20
CA GLY A 12 0.37 2.17 -8.22
C GLY A 12 -0.22 2.00 -6.82
N CYS A 13 0.44 2.50 -5.79
CA CYS A 13 0.21 2.10 -4.40
C CYS A 13 -0.57 3.15 -3.57
N SER A 14 -0.97 2.75 -2.36
CA SER A 14 -1.63 3.61 -1.38
C SER A 14 -0.90 4.94 -1.07
N LYS A 15 0.44 4.97 -1.25
CA LYS A 15 1.21 6.21 -1.07
C LYS A 15 0.90 7.22 -2.18
N ASN A 16 0.80 6.76 -3.43
CA ASN A 16 0.37 7.59 -4.56
C ASN A 16 -1.09 8.05 -4.38
N LEU A 17 -1.94 7.19 -3.82
CA LEU A 17 -3.33 7.56 -3.52
C LEU A 17 -3.39 8.76 -2.58
N VAL A 18 -2.67 8.73 -1.45
CA VAL A 18 -2.61 9.86 -0.52
C VAL A 18 -2.07 11.14 -1.20
N ASP A 19 -1.11 11.02 -2.12
CA ASP A 19 -0.58 12.16 -2.87
C ASP A 19 -1.64 12.75 -3.81
N SER A 20 -2.42 11.90 -4.49
CA SER A 20 -3.54 12.34 -5.32
C SER A 20 -4.64 13.03 -4.49
N GLU A 21 -4.99 12.48 -3.33
CA GLU A 21 -5.99 13.04 -2.42
C GLU A 21 -5.60 14.45 -1.92
N LYS A 22 -4.31 14.66 -1.61
CA LYS A 22 -3.77 15.97 -1.27
C LYS A 22 -3.86 16.95 -2.44
N LEU A 23 -3.40 16.54 -3.63
CA LEU A 23 -3.51 17.36 -4.83
C LEU A 23 -4.96 17.73 -5.14
N MET A 24 -5.89 16.76 -5.06
CA MET A 24 -7.31 17.03 -5.29
C MET A 24 -7.86 18.07 -4.33
N LYS A 25 -7.47 18.05 -3.05
CA LYS A 25 -7.88 19.10 -2.10
C LYS A 25 -7.35 20.47 -2.47
N MET A 26 -6.11 20.56 -2.90
CA MET A 26 -5.52 21.82 -3.38
C MET A 26 -6.25 22.35 -4.62
N LEU A 27 -6.64 21.47 -5.54
CA LEU A 27 -7.40 21.82 -6.73
C LEU A 27 -8.84 22.25 -6.38
N GLU A 28 -9.51 21.56 -5.46
CA GLU A 28 -10.86 21.89 -4.97
C GLU A 28 -10.91 23.32 -4.41
N VAL A 29 -9.99 23.65 -3.50
CA VAL A 29 -9.88 24.99 -2.89
C VAL A 29 -9.65 26.08 -3.96
N ASN A 30 -9.01 25.70 -5.07
CA ASN A 30 -8.76 26.58 -6.20
C ASN A 30 -9.90 26.61 -7.26
N GLY A 31 -11.05 26.01 -6.96
CA GLY A 31 -12.28 26.15 -7.76
C GLY A 31 -12.45 25.14 -8.87
N TYR A 32 -11.67 24.05 -8.87
CA TYR A 32 -11.87 22.93 -9.80
C TYR A 32 -12.81 21.87 -9.18
N THR A 33 -13.54 21.17 -10.04
CA THR A 33 -14.24 19.94 -9.68
C THR A 33 -13.41 18.75 -10.12
N MET A 34 -13.26 17.73 -9.26
CA MET A 34 -12.44 16.56 -9.55
C MET A 34 -13.27 15.28 -9.63
N ARG A 35 -12.77 14.34 -10.42
CA ARG A 35 -13.17 12.94 -10.38
C ARG A 35 -11.91 12.09 -10.25
N HIS A 36 -11.97 11.12 -9.39
CA HIS A 36 -10.87 10.16 -9.18
C HIS A 36 -11.16 8.87 -9.92
N ASN A 37 -10.16 8.34 -10.63
CA ASN A 37 -10.21 7.09 -11.39
C ASN A 37 -11.55 6.87 -12.13
N PRO A 38 -12.02 7.81 -12.97
CA PRO A 38 -13.29 7.65 -13.64
C PRO A 38 -13.23 6.57 -14.72
N GLU A 39 -14.25 5.72 -14.82
CA GLU A 39 -14.37 4.73 -15.91
C GLU A 39 -14.22 5.33 -17.30
N GLN A 40 -14.63 6.58 -17.48
CA GLN A 40 -14.48 7.32 -18.72
C GLN A 40 -13.97 8.74 -18.42
N VAL A 41 -12.90 9.11 -19.08
CA VAL A 41 -12.37 10.48 -19.05
C VAL A 41 -13.36 11.43 -19.72
N LYS A 42 -13.81 12.43 -18.96
CA LYS A 42 -14.74 13.50 -19.41
C LYS A 42 -14.27 14.89 -18.98
N GLY A 43 -13.30 14.99 -18.12
CA GLY A 43 -12.71 16.24 -17.65
C GLY A 43 -12.01 17.00 -18.79
N GLU A 44 -11.97 18.32 -18.67
CA GLU A 44 -11.20 19.18 -19.56
C GLU A 44 -9.69 18.94 -19.39
N ILE A 45 -9.28 18.59 -18.20
CA ILE A 45 -7.90 18.37 -17.79
C ILE A 45 -7.79 16.98 -17.20
N VAL A 46 -6.67 16.31 -17.47
CA VAL A 46 -6.32 15.03 -16.83
C VAL A 46 -5.00 15.19 -16.11
N VAL A 47 -4.95 14.73 -14.87
CA VAL A 47 -3.70 14.58 -14.09
C VAL A 47 -3.48 13.09 -13.84
N ILE A 48 -2.34 12.57 -14.26
CA ILE A 48 -1.96 11.16 -14.08
C ILE A 48 -0.86 11.08 -13.03
N ASN A 49 -1.17 10.45 -11.90
CA ASN A 49 -0.19 10.12 -10.86
C ASN A 49 0.35 8.71 -11.13
N THR A 50 1.60 8.63 -11.53
CA THR A 50 2.23 7.45 -12.12
C THR A 50 3.03 6.63 -11.13
N CYS A 51 3.12 5.32 -11.36
CA CYS A 51 4.02 4.41 -10.66
C CYS A 51 5.30 4.19 -11.48
N GLY A 52 6.46 4.18 -10.81
CA GLY A 52 7.77 3.98 -11.45
C GLY A 52 8.63 2.96 -10.70
N PHE A 53 8.00 2.04 -9.96
CA PHE A 53 8.69 1.17 -9.03
C PHE A 53 9.23 -0.11 -9.70
N ILE A 54 8.40 -0.80 -10.49
CA ILE A 54 8.77 -2.05 -11.21
C ILE A 54 8.32 -1.96 -12.67
N GLY A 55 8.88 -2.84 -13.52
CA GLY A 55 8.66 -2.87 -14.97
C GLY A 55 7.19 -2.78 -15.36
N ASP A 56 6.35 -3.70 -14.87
CA ASP A 56 4.93 -3.77 -15.20
C ASP A 56 4.18 -2.48 -14.83
N ALA A 57 4.47 -1.89 -13.66
CA ALA A 57 3.83 -0.65 -13.24
C ALA A 57 4.33 0.58 -14.04
N LYS A 58 5.56 0.54 -14.56
CA LYS A 58 6.07 1.55 -15.51
C LYS A 58 5.35 1.44 -16.83
N GLU A 59 5.18 0.23 -17.36
CA GLU A 59 4.45 -0.04 -18.61
C GLU A 59 2.98 0.41 -18.50
N GLU A 60 2.28 0.04 -17.44
CA GLU A 60 0.91 0.51 -17.15
C GLU A 60 0.84 2.04 -17.16
N SER A 61 1.79 2.70 -16.50
CA SER A 61 1.83 4.16 -16.41
C SER A 61 2.06 4.80 -17.78
N ILE A 62 2.97 4.27 -18.60
CA ILE A 62 3.25 4.77 -19.95
C ILE A 62 2.02 4.56 -20.85
N ASN A 63 1.43 3.38 -20.81
CA ASN A 63 0.23 3.07 -21.61
C ASN A 63 -0.93 4.02 -21.26
N MET A 64 -1.17 4.32 -19.98
CA MET A 64 -2.17 5.30 -19.55
C MET A 64 -1.88 6.70 -20.07
N ILE A 65 -0.62 7.15 -20.04
CA ILE A 65 -0.22 8.45 -20.57
C ILE A 65 -0.53 8.52 -22.07
N LEU A 66 -0.17 7.49 -22.84
CA LEU A 66 -0.39 7.42 -24.28
C LEU A 66 -1.89 7.41 -24.61
N GLU A 67 -2.70 6.64 -23.88
CA GLU A 67 -4.17 6.61 -24.04
C GLU A 67 -4.79 8.00 -23.85
N VAL A 68 -4.39 8.71 -22.78
CA VAL A 68 -4.91 10.06 -22.50
C VAL A 68 -4.41 11.07 -23.54
N CYS A 69 -3.18 10.93 -24.05
CA CYS A 69 -2.67 11.76 -25.17
C CYS A 69 -3.46 11.53 -26.44
N GLU A 70 -3.92 10.31 -26.74
CA GLU A 70 -4.85 10.07 -27.85
C GLU A 70 -6.19 10.80 -27.67
N LEU A 71 -6.76 10.81 -26.46
CA LEU A 71 -7.97 11.57 -26.17
C LEU A 71 -7.76 13.07 -26.39
N LYS A 72 -6.57 13.59 -26.06
CA LYS A 72 -6.19 14.97 -26.33
C LYS A 72 -6.11 15.24 -27.84
N ALA A 73 -5.49 14.37 -28.63
CA ALA A 73 -5.42 14.48 -30.09
C ALA A 73 -6.83 14.49 -30.74
N LYS A 74 -7.76 13.71 -30.15
CA LYS A 74 -9.18 13.68 -30.54
C LYS A 74 -10.00 14.86 -29.98
N ARG A 75 -9.36 15.85 -29.34
CA ARG A 75 -9.97 17.04 -28.69
C ARG A 75 -11.00 16.71 -27.60
N ARG A 76 -10.89 15.54 -26.97
CA ARG A 76 -11.74 15.12 -25.84
C ARG A 76 -11.16 15.56 -24.50
N VAL A 77 -9.88 15.86 -24.44
CA VAL A 77 -9.12 16.43 -23.31
C VAL A 77 -8.36 17.64 -23.83
N ARG A 78 -8.28 18.70 -23.05
CA ARG A 78 -7.55 19.93 -23.40
C ARG A 78 -6.10 19.88 -22.94
N LYS A 79 -5.87 19.45 -21.69
CA LYS A 79 -4.54 19.39 -21.07
C LYS A 79 -4.32 18.07 -20.36
N VAL A 80 -3.09 17.60 -20.44
CA VAL A 80 -2.60 16.39 -19.76
C VAL A 80 -1.39 16.75 -18.93
N TYR A 81 -1.44 16.43 -17.63
CA TYR A 81 -0.34 16.58 -16.70
C TYR A 81 0.04 15.24 -16.11
N VAL A 82 1.33 15.00 -15.96
CA VAL A 82 1.88 13.74 -15.40
C VAL A 82 2.71 14.06 -14.19
N MET A 83 2.50 13.31 -13.11
CA MET A 83 3.27 13.39 -11.86
C MET A 83 3.53 11.99 -11.31
N GLY A 84 4.21 11.92 -10.17
CA GLY A 84 4.40 10.67 -9.43
C GLY A 84 5.76 10.03 -9.63
N CYS A 85 5.86 8.75 -9.25
CA CYS A 85 7.15 8.04 -9.17
C CYS A 85 7.84 7.85 -10.52
N LEU A 86 7.09 7.56 -11.59
CA LEU A 86 7.67 7.43 -12.94
C LEU A 86 8.16 8.79 -13.44
N SER A 87 7.34 9.82 -13.30
CA SER A 87 7.71 11.17 -13.71
C SER A 87 8.89 11.71 -12.90
N GLU A 88 8.98 11.43 -11.60
CA GLU A 88 10.14 11.80 -10.78
C GLU A 88 11.45 11.20 -11.32
N ARG A 89 11.38 9.93 -11.76
CA ARG A 89 12.56 9.16 -12.17
C ARG A 89 13.01 9.45 -13.60
N TYR A 90 12.06 9.70 -14.51
CA TYR A 90 12.30 9.75 -15.95
C TYR A 90 11.71 11.00 -16.61
N MET A 91 11.70 12.14 -15.89
CA MET A 91 11.04 13.37 -16.38
C MET A 91 11.61 13.87 -17.72
N ALA A 92 12.92 13.81 -17.90
CA ALA A 92 13.58 14.28 -19.11
C ALA A 92 13.25 13.39 -20.31
N GLU A 93 13.40 12.09 -20.13
CA GLU A 93 13.14 11.06 -21.14
C GLU A 93 11.65 11.06 -21.56
N LEU A 94 10.74 11.09 -20.60
CA LEU A 94 9.31 11.19 -20.88
C LEU A 94 8.95 12.47 -21.64
N GLY A 95 9.61 13.58 -21.32
CA GLY A 95 9.40 14.85 -22.02
C GLY A 95 9.85 14.82 -23.47
N GLU A 96 10.92 14.08 -23.77
CA GLU A 96 11.41 13.88 -25.14
C GLU A 96 10.55 12.87 -25.92
N GLU A 97 10.20 11.75 -25.31
CA GLU A 97 9.47 10.64 -25.96
C GLU A 97 7.96 10.91 -26.11
N ILE A 98 7.34 11.61 -25.16
CA ILE A 98 5.91 11.92 -25.16
C ILE A 98 5.67 13.42 -25.01
N PRO A 99 6.07 14.25 -26.01
CA PRO A 99 5.95 15.72 -25.95
C PRO A 99 4.51 16.23 -26.01
N GLN A 100 3.51 15.36 -26.15
CA GLN A 100 2.08 15.72 -26.17
C GLN A 100 1.55 16.05 -24.77
N VAL A 101 2.23 15.65 -23.70
CA VAL A 101 1.90 16.01 -22.31
C VAL A 101 2.23 17.51 -22.09
N ASP A 102 1.32 18.23 -21.43
CA ASP A 102 1.46 19.67 -21.20
C ASP A 102 2.41 20.02 -20.06
N GLY A 103 2.70 19.07 -19.18
CA GLY A 103 3.68 19.24 -18.11
C GLY A 103 3.95 17.95 -17.35
N TYR A 104 5.23 17.73 -17.06
CA TYR A 104 5.73 16.68 -16.21
C TYR A 104 6.17 17.27 -14.86
N TYR A 105 5.82 16.63 -13.77
CA TYR A 105 6.08 17.09 -12.41
C TYR A 105 6.64 15.96 -11.56
N GLY A 106 7.49 16.30 -10.61
CA GLY A 106 7.97 15.37 -9.61
C GLY A 106 6.86 14.93 -8.64
N LYS A 107 7.17 13.93 -7.84
CA LYS A 107 6.23 13.31 -6.90
C LYS A 107 5.58 14.31 -5.94
N PHE A 108 6.30 15.37 -5.56
CA PHE A 108 5.87 16.35 -4.55
C PHE A 108 5.60 17.74 -5.13
N ASP A 109 5.50 17.87 -6.44
CA ASP A 109 5.36 19.16 -7.13
C ASP A 109 3.90 19.66 -7.22
N TRP A 110 3.06 19.30 -6.24
CA TRP A 110 1.63 19.67 -6.24
C TRP A 110 1.39 21.17 -6.43
N ASP A 111 2.13 22.02 -5.71
CA ASP A 111 2.05 23.47 -5.85
C ASP A 111 2.37 23.97 -7.25
N LYS A 112 3.31 23.31 -7.95
CA LYS A 112 3.66 23.67 -9.32
C LYS A 112 2.52 23.34 -10.28
N ILE A 113 1.88 22.16 -10.11
CA ILE A 113 0.72 21.75 -10.90
C ILE A 113 -0.41 22.77 -10.75
N VAL A 114 -0.75 23.13 -9.51
CA VAL A 114 -1.83 24.09 -9.24
C VAL A 114 -1.48 25.48 -9.79
N ARG A 115 -0.24 25.93 -9.66
CA ARG A 115 0.22 27.21 -10.25
C ARG A 115 0.12 27.23 -11.78
N ASP A 116 0.53 26.16 -12.45
CA ASP A 116 0.49 26.08 -13.90
C ASP A 116 -0.95 26.02 -14.44
N LEU A 117 -1.86 25.40 -13.69
CA LEU A 117 -3.29 25.41 -13.98
C LEU A 117 -3.91 26.82 -13.85
N LYS A 118 -3.41 27.62 -12.90
CA LYS A 118 -3.93 28.96 -12.55
C LYS A 118 -3.20 30.12 -13.20
N LYS A 119 -2.20 29.90 -14.05
CA LYS A 119 -1.37 30.96 -14.67
C LYS A 119 -2.18 32.13 -15.26
N ASP A 120 -3.38 31.82 -15.72
CA ASP A 120 -4.28 32.80 -16.38
C ASP A 120 -5.45 33.26 -15.46
N GLU A 121 -5.56 32.79 -14.21
CA GLU A 121 -6.80 32.89 -13.42
C GLU A 121 -6.67 33.60 -12.04
N GLY A 122 -5.48 34.08 -11.65
CA GLY A 122 -5.30 34.90 -10.46
C GLY A 122 -4.57 34.23 -9.28
N GLN A 123 -4.75 34.74 -8.07
CA GLN A 123 -3.99 34.33 -6.88
C GLN A 123 -4.34 32.89 -6.44
N LEU A 124 -3.30 32.09 -6.14
CA LEU A 124 -3.43 30.79 -5.52
C LEU A 124 -4.06 30.89 -4.12
N LEU A 125 -5.06 30.06 -3.86
CA LEU A 125 -5.59 29.86 -2.51
C LEU A 125 -4.88 28.66 -1.88
N ALA A 126 -4.36 28.86 -0.67
CA ALA A 126 -3.86 27.76 0.15
C ALA A 126 -5.04 26.95 0.73
N ALA A 127 -4.88 25.66 0.86
CA ALA A 127 -5.80 24.87 1.67
C ALA A 127 -5.77 25.38 3.12
N ASN A 128 -6.91 25.36 3.81
CA ASN A 128 -7.01 25.84 5.21
C ASN A 128 -6.12 25.01 6.17
N SER A 129 -5.80 23.79 5.79
CA SER A 129 -4.85 22.91 6.47
C SER A 129 -4.11 22.07 5.43
N THR A 130 -2.80 21.92 5.60
CA THR A 130 -1.98 20.98 4.80
C THR A 130 -2.30 19.51 5.10
N LEU A 131 -3.05 19.27 6.19
CA LEU A 131 -3.47 17.93 6.61
C LEU A 131 -4.80 17.50 5.99
N ASP A 132 -5.61 18.44 5.48
CA ASP A 132 -6.88 18.15 4.86
C ASP A 132 -6.71 17.62 3.44
N ARG A 133 -7.52 16.61 3.08
CA ARG A 133 -7.52 15.99 1.76
C ARG A 133 -8.89 15.47 1.36
N VAL A 134 -9.09 15.27 0.07
CA VAL A 134 -10.29 14.61 -0.48
C VAL A 134 -10.09 13.11 -0.37
N LEU A 135 -10.90 12.43 0.43
CA LEU A 135 -10.83 10.97 0.53
C LEU A 135 -11.40 10.31 -0.71
N THR A 136 -10.70 9.31 -1.23
CA THR A 136 -11.10 8.49 -2.38
C THR A 136 -11.36 7.03 -1.99
N THR A 137 -10.97 6.66 -0.79
CA THR A 137 -11.35 5.39 -0.16
C THR A 137 -12.81 5.44 0.32
N PRO A 138 -13.44 4.30 0.62
CA PRO A 138 -14.67 4.27 1.41
C PRO A 138 -14.53 5.11 2.69
N ASN A 139 -15.62 5.76 3.12
CA ASN A 139 -15.58 6.79 4.17
C ASN A 139 -15.10 6.30 5.55
N HIS A 140 -15.05 5.00 5.78
CA HIS A 140 -14.72 4.41 7.07
C HIS A 140 -13.24 4.05 7.24
N TYR A 141 -12.43 4.06 6.18
CA TYR A 141 -10.98 3.90 6.32
C TYR A 141 -10.17 4.92 5.50
N ALA A 142 -8.96 5.19 5.96
CA ALA A 142 -8.03 6.06 5.25
C ALA A 142 -6.58 5.60 5.44
N TYR A 143 -5.76 5.79 4.41
CA TYR A 143 -4.33 5.62 4.52
C TYR A 143 -3.68 6.87 5.12
N VAL A 144 -2.75 6.71 6.04
CA VAL A 144 -2.00 7.81 6.67
C VAL A 144 -0.50 7.56 6.47
N LYS A 145 0.14 8.41 5.67
CA LYS A 145 1.59 8.37 5.48
C LYS A 145 2.29 8.98 6.69
N ILE A 146 3.15 8.19 7.33
CA ILE A 146 3.91 8.63 8.52
C ILE A 146 5.31 9.11 8.20
N SER A 147 5.83 8.73 7.02
CA SER A 147 7.14 9.17 6.51
C SER A 147 7.20 9.05 4.99
N GLU A 148 8.22 9.64 4.39
CA GLU A 148 8.59 9.52 2.99
C GLU A 148 10.05 9.09 2.85
N GLY A 149 10.39 8.44 1.73
CA GLY A 149 11.74 7.98 1.47
C GLY A 149 12.18 6.79 2.31
N CYS A 150 13.37 6.28 2.04
CA CYS A 150 13.90 5.10 2.72
C CYS A 150 15.42 5.13 2.76
N ASP A 151 16.00 4.90 3.95
CA ASP A 151 17.46 4.81 4.14
C ASP A 151 17.99 3.37 4.03
N ARG A 152 17.11 2.39 3.75
CA ARG A 152 17.54 1.02 3.48
C ARG A 152 18.24 0.92 2.15
N THR A 153 19.27 0.10 2.10
CA THR A 153 20.12 -0.08 0.92
C THR A 153 19.87 -1.40 0.21
N CYS A 154 18.60 -1.87 0.19
CA CYS A 154 18.24 -3.11 -0.51
C CYS A 154 18.68 -3.08 -1.97
N ALA A 155 19.42 -4.08 -2.40
CA ALA A 155 20.13 -4.08 -3.70
C ALA A 155 19.21 -3.92 -4.91
N TYR A 156 17.98 -4.43 -4.82
CA TYR A 156 16.97 -4.43 -5.90
C TYR A 156 16.04 -3.19 -5.90
N CYS A 157 16.16 -2.30 -4.93
CA CYS A 157 15.11 -1.33 -4.64
C CYS A 157 15.42 0.06 -5.19
N ALA A 158 14.54 0.57 -6.06
CA ALA A 158 14.63 1.90 -6.63
C ALA A 158 14.04 3.01 -5.72
N ILE A 159 13.44 2.69 -4.58
CA ILE A 159 12.79 3.69 -3.70
C ILE A 159 13.72 4.83 -3.29
N PRO A 160 14.98 4.61 -2.86
CA PRO A 160 15.87 5.72 -2.51
C PRO A 160 16.17 6.66 -3.69
N ILE A 161 16.15 6.13 -4.92
CA ILE A 161 16.35 6.91 -6.16
C ILE A 161 15.11 7.78 -6.45
N ILE A 162 13.91 7.24 -6.20
CA ILE A 162 12.62 7.89 -6.53
C ILE A 162 12.22 8.90 -5.44
N THR A 163 12.31 8.52 -4.16
CA THR A 163 11.74 9.30 -3.06
C THR A 163 12.78 9.90 -2.12
N GLY A 164 14.07 9.58 -2.36
CA GLY A 164 15.17 10.07 -1.54
C GLY A 164 15.26 9.41 -0.16
N ARG A 165 15.93 10.11 0.75
CA ARG A 165 16.17 9.65 2.12
C ARG A 165 14.91 9.64 2.95
N HIS A 166 14.94 8.85 4.03
CA HIS A 166 13.84 8.78 4.98
C HIS A 166 13.62 10.11 5.70
N VAL A 167 12.38 10.58 5.69
CA VAL A 167 11.93 11.79 6.39
C VAL A 167 10.63 11.47 7.12
N SER A 168 10.68 11.42 8.45
CA SER A 168 9.50 11.22 9.31
C SER A 168 8.66 12.48 9.42
N ARG A 169 7.36 12.32 9.48
CA ARG A 169 6.43 13.40 9.87
C ARG A 169 6.37 13.51 11.40
N PRO A 170 6.21 14.72 11.98
CA PRO A 170 6.01 14.89 13.42
C PRO A 170 4.80 14.10 13.93
N MET A 171 4.89 13.49 15.13
CA MET A 171 3.79 12.72 15.72
C MET A 171 2.53 13.55 15.89
N GLU A 172 2.70 14.79 16.34
CA GLU A 172 1.60 15.72 16.59
C GLU A 172 0.80 16.00 15.31
N GLU A 173 1.49 16.17 14.20
CA GLU A 173 0.87 16.37 12.87
C GLU A 173 0.10 15.14 12.41
N ILE A 174 0.65 13.93 12.65
CA ILE A 174 -0.03 12.68 12.29
C ILE A 174 -1.27 12.47 13.14
N VAL A 175 -1.21 12.70 14.45
CA VAL A 175 -2.33 12.57 15.36
C VAL A 175 -3.43 13.62 15.03
N GLU A 176 -3.05 14.84 14.66
CA GLU A 176 -3.99 15.85 14.18
C GLU A 176 -4.68 15.43 12.88
N GLU A 177 -3.92 14.89 11.89
CA GLU A 177 -4.51 14.34 10.67
C GLU A 177 -5.50 13.21 10.98
N VAL A 178 -5.15 12.27 11.87
CA VAL A 178 -6.03 11.18 12.29
C VAL A 178 -7.30 11.72 12.93
N SER A 179 -7.18 12.71 13.83
CA SER A 179 -8.34 13.36 14.48
C SER A 179 -9.25 14.03 13.44
N LEU A 180 -8.68 14.68 12.43
CA LEU A 180 -9.44 15.27 11.34
C LEU A 180 -10.15 14.20 10.49
N LEU A 181 -9.48 13.09 10.19
CA LEU A 181 -10.08 11.97 9.45
C LEU A 181 -11.25 11.34 10.24
N VAL A 182 -11.07 11.12 11.54
CA VAL A 182 -12.13 10.61 12.41
C VAL A 182 -13.33 11.56 12.44
N SER A 183 -13.12 12.88 12.48
CA SER A 183 -14.19 13.86 12.41
C SER A 183 -15.00 13.79 11.10
N LYS A 184 -14.44 13.20 10.05
CA LYS A 184 -15.11 12.94 8.75
C LYS A 184 -15.77 11.56 8.69
N GLY A 185 -15.69 10.75 9.75
CA GLY A 185 -16.29 9.42 9.83
C GLY A 185 -15.35 8.25 9.60
N VAL A 186 -14.05 8.50 9.45
CA VAL A 186 -13.05 7.43 9.34
C VAL A 186 -12.89 6.74 10.69
N THR A 187 -12.96 5.42 10.70
CA THR A 187 -12.84 4.59 11.91
C THR A 187 -11.66 3.62 11.84
N GLU A 188 -11.13 3.34 10.65
CA GLU A 188 -9.95 2.51 10.44
C GLU A 188 -8.80 3.33 9.84
N ILE A 189 -7.63 3.29 10.45
CA ILE A 189 -6.42 3.98 10.03
C ILE A 189 -5.41 2.97 9.51
N GLN A 190 -5.05 3.11 8.22
CA GLN A 190 -4.01 2.31 7.55
C GLN A 190 -2.69 3.08 7.61
N LEU A 191 -1.79 2.74 8.53
CA LEU A 191 -0.47 3.40 8.62
C LEU A 191 0.46 2.88 7.54
N ILE A 192 0.97 3.77 6.71
CA ILE A 192 1.85 3.45 5.59
C ILE A 192 3.13 4.27 5.57
N ALA A 193 4.21 3.64 5.12
CA ALA A 193 5.52 4.24 4.86
C ALA A 193 6.25 3.40 3.82
N GLN A 194 7.47 3.74 3.44
CA GLN A 194 8.37 2.83 2.71
C GLN A 194 9.02 1.81 3.66
N ASP A 195 9.29 2.24 4.89
CA ASP A 195 9.67 1.39 6.03
C ASP A 195 9.02 1.96 7.30
N LEU A 196 7.95 1.34 7.75
CA LEU A 196 7.19 1.77 8.93
C LEU A 196 8.02 1.63 10.22
N THR A 197 8.87 0.60 10.30
CA THR A 197 9.66 0.30 11.50
C THR A 197 10.79 1.31 11.75
N TYR A 198 11.17 2.10 10.74
CA TYR A 198 12.22 3.12 10.83
C TYR A 198 11.71 4.49 11.29
N TYR A 199 10.40 4.64 11.47
CA TYR A 199 9.77 5.90 11.85
C TYR A 199 10.41 6.52 13.11
N GLY A 200 10.74 7.81 13.02
CA GLY A 200 11.24 8.63 14.11
C GLY A 200 12.77 8.64 14.28
N VAL A 201 13.50 7.75 13.58
CA VAL A 201 14.97 7.68 13.75
C VAL A 201 15.66 8.99 13.36
N ASP A 202 15.23 9.62 12.28
CA ASP A 202 15.74 10.92 11.81
C ASP A 202 15.32 12.08 12.75
N LEU A 203 14.08 12.08 13.22
CA LEU A 203 13.45 13.16 13.95
C LEU A 203 13.70 13.06 15.48
N TYR A 204 13.49 11.87 16.05
CA TYR A 204 13.56 11.63 17.50
C TYR A 204 14.81 10.87 17.95
N LYS A 205 15.71 10.50 17.00
CA LYS A 205 16.95 9.74 17.25
C LYS A 205 16.71 8.34 17.82
N LYS A 206 15.51 7.83 17.70
CA LYS A 206 15.08 6.46 18.08
C LYS A 206 13.93 6.01 17.19
N GLN A 207 13.74 4.70 17.06
CA GLN A 207 12.50 4.16 16.50
C GLN A 207 11.34 4.56 17.42
N SER A 208 10.30 5.15 16.86
CA SER A 208 9.21 5.74 17.63
C SER A 208 7.83 5.29 17.15
N ILE A 209 7.77 4.21 16.38
CA ILE A 209 6.51 3.71 15.82
C ILE A 209 5.55 3.22 16.92
N ALA A 210 6.07 2.57 17.98
CA ALA A 210 5.24 2.11 19.09
C ALA A 210 4.55 3.30 19.80
N GLU A 211 5.29 4.37 20.09
CA GLU A 211 4.75 5.59 20.70
C GLU A 211 3.70 6.26 19.78
N LEU A 212 3.97 6.32 18.47
CA LEU A 212 3.00 6.88 17.52
C LEU A 212 1.70 6.07 17.50
N VAL A 213 1.79 4.73 17.44
CA VAL A 213 0.62 3.85 17.43
C VAL A 213 -0.18 3.98 18.72
N GLU A 214 0.47 4.08 19.88
CA GLU A 214 -0.20 4.35 21.16
C GLU A 214 -1.00 5.67 21.12
N ARG A 215 -0.38 6.76 20.66
CA ARG A 215 -1.05 8.06 20.55
C ARG A 215 -2.24 8.05 19.59
N ILE A 216 -2.11 7.35 18.47
CA ILE A 216 -3.24 7.19 17.51
C ILE A 216 -4.34 6.33 18.14
N SER A 217 -3.97 5.27 18.86
CA SER A 217 -4.90 4.39 19.57
C SER A 217 -5.75 5.12 20.62
N ASP A 218 -5.22 6.19 21.19
CA ASP A 218 -5.93 7.05 22.17
C ASP A 218 -6.88 8.07 21.52
N VAL A 219 -6.89 8.20 20.17
CA VAL A 219 -7.82 9.10 19.47
C VAL A 219 -9.22 8.49 19.51
N GLU A 220 -10.17 9.18 20.16
CA GLU A 220 -11.56 8.75 20.24
C GLU A 220 -12.18 8.60 18.86
N GLY A 221 -12.82 7.45 18.60
CA GLY A 221 -13.43 7.10 17.32
C GLY A 221 -12.56 6.22 16.42
N VAL A 222 -11.28 6.02 16.71
CA VAL A 222 -10.43 5.05 16.02
C VAL A 222 -10.77 3.64 16.51
N LYS A 223 -11.33 2.83 15.63
CA LYS A 223 -11.70 1.42 15.91
C LYS A 223 -10.63 0.43 15.47
N TRP A 224 -9.92 0.70 14.36
CA TRP A 224 -8.82 -0.14 13.88
C TRP A 224 -7.63 0.69 13.42
N ILE A 225 -6.44 0.21 13.78
CA ILE A 225 -5.14 0.68 13.29
C ILE A 225 -4.44 -0.50 12.67
N ARG A 226 -4.09 -0.39 11.39
CA ARG A 226 -3.39 -1.44 10.64
C ARG A 226 -2.00 -0.96 10.22
N LEU A 227 -1.01 -1.86 10.33
CA LEU A 227 0.39 -1.55 10.11
C LEU A 227 0.91 -2.21 8.84
N HIS A 228 1.47 -1.41 7.92
CA HIS A 228 1.96 -1.87 6.63
C HIS A 228 3.43 -1.60 6.44
N TYR A 229 4.12 -2.49 5.69
CA TYR A 229 5.49 -2.31 5.23
C TYR A 229 6.53 -2.28 6.37
N GLY A 230 6.44 -3.24 7.28
CA GLY A 230 7.48 -3.48 8.29
C GLY A 230 8.77 -4.05 7.68
N TYR A 231 9.91 -3.70 8.26
CA TYR A 231 11.21 -4.22 7.88
C TYR A 231 11.76 -5.12 8.99
N PRO A 232 12.35 -6.31 8.67
CA PRO A 232 12.69 -7.28 9.70
C PRO A 232 13.93 -6.92 10.52
N THR A 233 14.94 -6.25 9.92
CA THR A 233 16.20 -5.94 10.61
C THR A 233 16.01 -4.81 11.63
N HIS A 234 16.43 -5.06 12.87
CA HIS A 234 16.21 -4.14 14.00
C HIS A 234 14.74 -3.80 14.23
N PHE A 235 13.90 -4.83 14.18
CA PHE A 235 12.46 -4.66 14.39
C PHE A 235 12.19 -4.06 15.80
N PRO A 236 11.32 -3.04 15.92
CA PRO A 236 11.00 -2.38 17.19
C PRO A 236 10.13 -3.29 18.06
N MET A 237 10.75 -4.01 19.01
CA MET A 237 10.07 -5.02 19.83
C MET A 237 8.99 -4.44 20.75
N ASP A 238 9.10 -3.17 21.15
CA ASP A 238 8.09 -2.45 21.91
C ASP A 238 6.76 -2.27 21.16
N LEU A 239 6.77 -2.31 19.82
CA LEU A 239 5.57 -2.33 19.00
C LEU A 239 4.70 -3.55 19.29
N LEU A 240 5.29 -4.71 19.55
CA LEU A 240 4.54 -5.95 19.85
C LEU A 240 3.74 -5.83 21.15
N ARG A 241 4.27 -5.11 22.14
CA ARG A 241 3.54 -4.80 23.37
C ARG A 241 2.28 -3.99 23.05
N VAL A 242 2.41 -2.94 22.22
CA VAL A 242 1.28 -2.10 21.83
C VAL A 242 0.23 -2.91 21.04
N MET A 243 0.65 -3.75 20.11
CA MET A 243 -0.24 -4.63 19.35
C MET A 243 -0.98 -5.64 20.25
N ARG A 244 -0.36 -6.10 21.35
CA ARG A 244 -0.99 -7.00 22.30
C ARG A 244 -1.98 -6.30 23.22
N GLU A 245 -1.63 -5.10 23.71
CA GLU A 245 -2.34 -4.39 24.80
C GLU A 245 -3.46 -3.46 24.30
N ARG A 246 -3.43 -3.05 23.03
CA ARG A 246 -4.42 -2.16 22.44
C ARG A 246 -5.40 -2.94 21.56
N ASP A 247 -6.66 -3.00 21.97
CA ASP A 247 -7.71 -3.76 21.25
C ASP A 247 -8.02 -3.20 19.86
N ASN A 248 -7.79 -1.90 19.65
CA ASN A 248 -7.98 -1.23 18.37
C ASN A 248 -6.74 -1.28 17.46
N VAL A 249 -5.65 -1.93 17.85
CA VAL A 249 -4.53 -2.24 16.96
C VAL A 249 -4.74 -3.64 16.38
N CYS A 250 -4.95 -3.72 15.08
CA CYS A 250 -5.19 -4.98 14.39
C CYS A 250 -4.06 -5.97 14.64
N LYS A 251 -4.42 -7.21 14.97
CA LYS A 251 -3.44 -8.30 15.07
C LYS A 251 -3.04 -8.80 13.68
N TYR A 252 -2.48 -7.90 12.93
CA TYR A 252 -2.03 -8.06 11.56
C TYR A 252 -0.74 -7.28 11.37
N LEU A 253 0.29 -7.89 10.84
CA LEU A 253 1.57 -7.26 10.57
C LEU A 253 2.07 -7.64 9.18
N ASP A 254 2.20 -6.64 8.30
CA ASP A 254 2.84 -6.79 7.01
C ASP A 254 4.34 -6.52 7.15
N ILE A 255 5.15 -7.60 6.98
CA ILE A 255 6.61 -7.57 7.12
C ILE A 255 7.28 -8.13 5.86
N ALA A 256 7.95 -7.27 5.11
CA ALA A 256 8.57 -7.63 3.84
C ALA A 256 9.88 -8.40 4.04
N LEU A 257 9.85 -9.72 3.99
CA LEU A 257 11.03 -10.58 4.18
C LEU A 257 11.88 -10.72 2.92
N GLN A 258 11.24 -10.79 1.77
CA GLN A 258 11.80 -10.95 0.43
C GLN A 258 12.40 -12.33 0.16
N HIS A 259 13.27 -12.83 1.02
CA HIS A 259 13.89 -14.15 0.92
C HIS A 259 14.21 -14.72 2.31
N VAL A 260 14.74 -15.96 2.39
CA VAL A 260 15.18 -16.57 3.64
C VAL A 260 16.63 -17.05 3.59
N SER A 261 17.16 -17.45 2.42
CA SER A 261 18.56 -17.87 2.30
C SER A 261 19.48 -16.73 2.75
N THR A 262 20.31 -16.99 3.76
CA THR A 262 21.28 -16.01 4.29
C THR A 262 22.21 -15.48 3.22
N ARG A 263 22.59 -16.32 2.25
CA ARG A 263 23.42 -15.91 1.11
C ARG A 263 22.69 -14.90 0.23
N VAL A 264 21.45 -15.22 -0.19
CA VAL A 264 20.64 -14.34 -1.04
C VAL A 264 20.29 -13.05 -0.30
N LEU A 265 19.92 -13.12 0.99
CA LEU A 265 19.65 -11.94 1.82
C LEU A 265 20.87 -11.01 1.92
N LYS A 266 22.07 -11.56 2.01
CA LYS A 266 23.32 -10.79 1.99
C LYS A 266 23.52 -10.08 0.64
N ASP A 267 23.31 -10.77 -0.47
CA ASP A 267 23.41 -10.20 -1.81
C ASP A 267 22.30 -9.13 -2.04
N MET A 268 21.11 -9.36 -1.51
CA MET A 268 20.03 -8.36 -1.45
C MET A 268 20.34 -7.19 -0.49
N ARG A 269 21.44 -7.21 0.26
CA ARG A 269 21.85 -6.19 1.26
C ARG A 269 20.80 -5.99 2.38
N ARG A 270 20.17 -7.06 2.82
CA ARG A 270 19.12 -6.98 3.84
C ARG A 270 19.63 -7.09 5.29
N ASN A 271 20.89 -7.44 5.50
CA ASN A 271 21.56 -7.46 6.80
C ASN A 271 20.78 -8.24 7.89
N ILE A 272 20.24 -9.38 7.53
CA ILE A 272 19.58 -10.34 8.42
C ILE A 272 19.85 -11.75 7.91
N THR A 273 19.99 -12.71 8.83
CA THR A 273 20.16 -14.13 8.50
C THR A 273 18.83 -14.88 8.53
N LYS A 274 18.84 -16.13 8.04
CA LYS A 274 17.70 -17.05 8.17
C LYS A 274 17.32 -17.27 9.63
N GLU A 275 18.30 -17.54 10.48
CA GLU A 275 18.10 -17.84 11.89
C GLU A 275 17.45 -16.65 12.62
N GLU A 276 17.96 -15.44 12.37
CA GLU A 276 17.40 -14.20 12.92
C GLU A 276 15.98 -13.94 12.42
N THR A 277 15.71 -14.21 11.14
CA THR A 277 14.37 -14.08 10.55
C THR A 277 13.38 -15.05 11.21
N VAL A 278 13.75 -16.32 11.34
CA VAL A 278 12.90 -17.34 11.97
C VAL A 278 12.64 -17.01 13.44
N GLU A 279 13.67 -16.56 14.17
CA GLU A 279 13.54 -16.19 15.59
C GLU A 279 12.63 -14.96 15.75
N LEU A 280 12.77 -13.95 14.90
CA LEU A 280 11.89 -12.78 14.89
C LEU A 280 10.42 -13.19 14.70
N LEU A 281 10.12 -14.02 13.70
CA LEU A 281 8.75 -14.43 13.42
C LEU A 281 8.14 -15.26 14.57
N LYS A 282 8.93 -16.16 15.18
CA LYS A 282 8.51 -16.91 16.37
C LYS A 282 8.23 -15.99 17.54
N THR A 283 9.11 -15.00 17.77
CA THR A 283 8.92 -14.01 18.82
C THR A 283 7.66 -13.17 18.59
N ILE A 284 7.42 -12.71 17.37
CA ILE A 284 6.20 -11.95 17.04
C ILE A 284 4.94 -12.78 17.35
N ARG A 285 4.89 -14.04 16.93
CA ARG A 285 3.75 -14.95 17.21
C ARG A 285 3.58 -15.26 18.70
N HIS A 286 4.69 -15.34 19.44
CA HIS A 286 4.65 -15.56 20.89
C HIS A 286 4.15 -14.33 21.64
N GLU A 287 4.68 -13.13 21.29
CA GLU A 287 4.35 -11.88 21.97
C GLU A 287 2.94 -11.38 21.65
N VAL A 288 2.43 -11.66 20.43
CA VAL A 288 1.10 -11.27 19.99
C VAL A 288 0.31 -12.52 19.56
N PRO A 289 -0.29 -13.26 20.51
CA PRO A 289 -1.05 -14.48 20.20
C PRO A 289 -2.20 -14.19 19.21
N GLY A 290 -2.30 -15.03 18.18
CA GLY A 290 -3.34 -14.90 17.14
C GLY A 290 -3.04 -13.84 16.08
N ILE A 291 -1.83 -13.31 16.01
CA ILE A 291 -1.43 -12.39 14.95
C ILE A 291 -1.38 -13.10 13.60
N TYR A 292 -1.92 -12.44 12.58
CA TYR A 292 -1.74 -12.82 11.18
C TYR A 292 -0.51 -12.09 10.61
N LEU A 293 0.41 -12.85 10.03
CA LEU A 293 1.58 -12.33 9.37
C LEU A 293 1.37 -12.30 7.86
N ARG A 294 1.50 -11.10 7.31
CA ARG A 294 1.63 -10.89 5.87
C ARG A 294 3.08 -10.73 5.51
N THR A 295 3.51 -11.33 4.43
CA THR A 295 4.85 -11.12 3.87
C THR A 295 4.83 -11.03 2.36
N THR A 296 5.91 -10.51 1.83
CA THR A 296 6.22 -10.52 0.39
C THR A 296 7.55 -11.20 0.19
N LEU A 297 7.60 -12.17 -0.74
CA LEU A 297 8.81 -12.90 -1.11
C LEU A 297 9.18 -12.61 -2.56
N MET A 298 10.46 -12.73 -2.88
CA MET A 298 11.01 -12.54 -4.21
C MET A 298 11.71 -13.81 -4.63
N VAL A 299 11.51 -14.24 -5.88
CA VAL A 299 12.20 -15.36 -6.50
C VAL A 299 13.02 -14.89 -7.69
N GLY A 300 14.06 -15.63 -8.03
CA GLY A 300 14.88 -15.33 -9.21
C GLY A 300 15.78 -14.11 -9.05
N PHE A 301 16.14 -13.72 -7.82
CA PHE A 301 17.18 -12.72 -7.61
C PHE A 301 18.51 -13.20 -8.21
N PRO A 302 19.32 -12.33 -8.85
CA PRO A 302 20.57 -12.73 -9.48
C PRO A 302 21.43 -13.62 -8.59
N GLY A 303 21.82 -14.77 -9.12
CA GLY A 303 22.60 -15.78 -8.42
C GLY A 303 21.82 -16.68 -7.45
N GLU A 304 20.48 -16.58 -7.33
CA GLU A 304 19.67 -17.53 -6.56
C GLU A 304 19.81 -18.94 -7.16
N THR A 305 20.26 -19.91 -6.35
CA THR A 305 20.37 -21.31 -6.78
C THR A 305 19.07 -22.09 -6.53
N ASP A 306 18.99 -23.32 -7.04
CA ASP A 306 17.86 -24.20 -6.76
C ASP A 306 17.79 -24.59 -5.28
N GLU A 307 18.96 -24.69 -4.62
CA GLU A 307 19.03 -24.93 -3.15
C GLU A 307 18.46 -23.76 -2.38
N ASP A 308 18.80 -22.52 -2.73
CA ASP A 308 18.25 -21.31 -2.10
C ASP A 308 16.73 -21.22 -2.29
N PHE A 309 16.25 -21.52 -3.50
CA PHE A 309 14.83 -21.53 -3.80
C PHE A 309 14.09 -22.63 -3.02
N ASN A 310 14.66 -23.84 -2.96
CA ASN A 310 14.08 -24.94 -2.17
C ASN A 310 14.03 -24.58 -0.68
N GLU A 311 15.05 -23.90 -0.16
CA GLU A 311 15.06 -23.36 1.21
C GLU A 311 13.93 -22.36 1.44
N LEU A 312 13.67 -21.45 0.47
CA LEU A 312 12.57 -20.49 0.53
C LEU A 312 11.20 -21.19 0.53
N VAL A 313 11.02 -22.20 -0.31
CA VAL A 313 9.79 -23.00 -0.35
C VAL A 313 9.56 -23.74 0.96
N GLN A 314 10.61 -24.33 1.54
CA GLN A 314 10.51 -25.03 2.83
C GLN A 314 10.19 -24.06 3.96
N PHE A 315 10.82 -22.89 3.97
CA PHE A 315 10.53 -21.82 4.93
C PHE A 315 9.07 -21.36 4.87
N ALA A 316 8.51 -21.15 3.67
CA ALA A 316 7.11 -20.78 3.51
C ALA A 316 6.16 -21.85 4.10
N LYS A 317 6.47 -23.15 3.87
CA LYS A 317 5.71 -24.28 4.45
C LYS A 317 5.79 -24.35 5.96
N GLU A 318 6.95 -24.05 6.56
CA GLU A 318 7.17 -24.10 8.00
C GLU A 318 6.57 -22.91 8.73
N MET A 319 6.76 -21.69 8.16
CA MET A 319 6.27 -20.46 8.78
C MET A 319 4.76 -20.26 8.60
N ARG A 320 4.17 -20.83 7.53
CA ARG A 320 2.72 -20.81 7.28
C ARG A 320 2.14 -19.40 7.42
N PHE A 321 2.63 -18.49 6.58
CA PHE A 321 2.12 -17.13 6.56
C PHE A 321 0.63 -17.12 6.23
N GLU A 322 -0.16 -16.44 7.02
CA GLU A 322 -1.60 -16.31 6.80
C GLU A 322 -1.88 -15.55 5.51
N ARG A 323 -1.02 -14.58 5.20
CA ARG A 323 -1.06 -13.80 3.96
C ARG A 323 0.33 -13.73 3.35
N MET A 324 0.48 -14.05 2.08
CA MET A 324 1.76 -13.95 1.40
C MET A 324 1.55 -13.60 -0.07
N GLY A 325 2.24 -12.58 -0.54
CA GLY A 325 2.47 -12.32 -1.96
C GLY A 325 3.89 -12.71 -2.36
N ALA A 326 4.10 -13.05 -3.62
CA ALA A 326 5.42 -13.22 -4.18
C ALA A 326 5.51 -12.60 -5.58
N PHE A 327 6.72 -12.25 -5.99
CA PHE A 327 6.99 -11.75 -7.34
C PHE A 327 8.36 -12.22 -7.82
N ALA A 328 8.52 -12.29 -9.13
CA ALA A 328 9.80 -12.53 -9.77
C ALA A 328 10.67 -11.26 -9.69
N TYR A 329 11.99 -11.44 -9.56
CA TYR A 329 12.92 -10.32 -9.66
C TYR A 329 12.78 -9.63 -11.01
N SER A 330 12.68 -8.32 -10.98
CA SER A 330 12.74 -7.43 -12.13
C SER A 330 13.94 -6.50 -11.96
N GLU A 331 14.81 -6.45 -12.95
CA GLU A 331 15.95 -5.54 -12.93
C GLU A 331 15.47 -4.10 -13.03
N GLU A 332 15.91 -3.28 -12.08
CA GLU A 332 15.58 -1.86 -12.02
C GLU A 332 16.85 -1.01 -12.20
N GLU A 333 16.87 -0.22 -13.24
CA GLU A 333 17.97 0.66 -13.60
C GLU A 333 18.42 1.55 -12.42
N GLY A 334 19.73 1.73 -12.25
CA GLY A 334 20.34 2.55 -11.19
C GLY A 334 20.28 1.90 -9.80
N THR A 335 19.75 0.68 -9.66
CA THR A 335 19.81 -0.05 -8.41
C THR A 335 21.17 -0.77 -8.27
N TYR A 336 21.57 -1.04 -7.04
CA TYR A 336 22.82 -1.76 -6.79
C TYR A 336 22.85 -3.13 -7.48
N ALA A 337 21.72 -3.83 -7.52
CA ALA A 337 21.65 -5.14 -8.18
C ALA A 337 21.88 -5.03 -9.68
N ALA A 338 21.25 -4.07 -10.36
CA ALA A 338 21.44 -3.87 -11.80
C ALA A 338 22.89 -3.47 -12.18
N GLU A 339 23.60 -2.78 -11.27
CA GLU A 339 24.97 -2.32 -11.51
C GLU A 339 26.05 -3.38 -11.19
N HIS A 340 25.75 -4.34 -10.31
CA HIS A 340 26.77 -5.24 -9.73
C HIS A 340 26.53 -6.72 -9.94
N PHE A 341 25.33 -7.11 -10.33
CA PHE A 341 24.98 -8.51 -10.60
C PHE A 341 24.51 -8.67 -12.04
N GLU A 342 24.87 -9.77 -12.65
CA GLU A 342 24.29 -10.22 -13.91
C GLU A 342 22.98 -10.96 -13.61
N ASP A 343 21.89 -10.59 -14.26
CA ASP A 343 20.62 -11.32 -14.17
C ASP A 343 20.73 -12.62 -14.99
N ASN A 344 21.28 -13.63 -14.34
CA ASN A 344 21.64 -14.91 -14.93
C ASN A 344 20.54 -15.98 -14.81
N ILE A 345 19.35 -15.61 -14.36
CA ILE A 345 18.21 -16.52 -14.24
C ILE A 345 17.17 -16.11 -15.29
N ASP A 346 16.88 -17.03 -16.20
CA ASP A 346 15.91 -16.79 -17.27
C ASP A 346 14.49 -16.62 -16.72
N ASP A 347 13.66 -15.90 -17.49
CA ASP A 347 12.29 -15.56 -17.08
C ASP A 347 11.39 -16.79 -16.90
N ASP A 348 11.58 -17.84 -17.70
CA ASP A 348 10.83 -19.10 -17.56
C ASP A 348 11.11 -19.75 -16.19
N THR A 349 12.38 -19.76 -15.77
CA THR A 349 12.80 -20.26 -14.46
C THR A 349 12.20 -19.39 -13.33
N LYS A 350 12.27 -18.07 -13.46
CA LYS A 350 11.66 -17.14 -12.48
C LYS A 350 10.15 -17.39 -12.36
N GLN A 351 9.43 -17.51 -13.47
CA GLN A 351 7.99 -17.77 -13.47
C GLN A 351 7.65 -19.15 -12.93
N ALA A 352 8.45 -20.16 -13.22
CA ALA A 352 8.26 -21.50 -12.67
C ALA A 352 8.42 -21.53 -11.14
N ARG A 353 9.45 -20.84 -10.62
CA ARG A 353 9.67 -20.68 -9.17
C ARG A 353 8.53 -19.91 -8.52
N LEU A 354 8.11 -18.79 -9.11
CA LEU A 354 6.97 -18.01 -8.64
C LEU A 354 5.70 -18.86 -8.54
N GLY A 355 5.37 -19.57 -9.64
CA GLY A 355 4.20 -20.44 -9.69
C GLY A 355 4.24 -21.57 -8.65
N LEU A 356 5.43 -22.15 -8.37
CA LEU A 356 5.56 -23.17 -7.33
C LEU A 356 5.35 -22.60 -5.93
N LEU A 357 5.95 -21.46 -5.63
CA LEU A 357 5.83 -20.79 -4.33
C LEU A 357 4.38 -20.37 -4.06
N MET A 358 3.71 -19.81 -5.07
CA MET A 358 2.31 -19.39 -4.95
C MET A 358 1.35 -20.58 -4.77
N ARG A 359 1.60 -21.73 -5.41
CA ARG A 359 0.81 -22.96 -5.13
C ARG A 359 0.97 -23.47 -3.69
N VAL A 360 2.15 -23.29 -3.09
CA VAL A 360 2.36 -23.60 -1.67
C VAL A 360 1.52 -22.66 -0.80
N GLN A 361 1.57 -21.37 -1.09
CA GLN A 361 0.81 -20.37 -0.34
C GLN A 361 -0.70 -20.56 -0.48
N GLN A 362 -1.18 -20.87 -1.67
CA GLN A 362 -2.60 -21.14 -1.91
C GLN A 362 -3.13 -22.23 -0.97
N ARG A 363 -2.42 -23.36 -0.84
CA ARG A 363 -2.81 -24.43 0.10
C ARG A 363 -2.83 -23.97 1.56
N ILE A 364 -1.85 -23.14 1.94
CA ILE A 364 -1.80 -22.60 3.30
C ILE A 364 -2.98 -21.65 3.52
N ALA A 365 -3.30 -20.79 2.55
CA ALA A 365 -4.44 -19.89 2.62
C ALA A 365 -5.78 -20.64 2.73
N GLU A 366 -5.98 -21.69 1.93
CA GLU A 366 -7.15 -22.57 2.01
C GLU A 366 -7.30 -23.21 3.41
N GLU A 367 -6.21 -23.72 4.01
CA GLU A 367 -6.22 -24.29 5.35
C GLU A 367 -6.50 -23.23 6.43
N VAL A 368 -5.95 -22.03 6.31
CA VAL A 368 -6.22 -20.90 7.23
C VAL A 368 -7.67 -20.46 7.13
N SER A 369 -8.19 -20.31 5.92
CA SER A 369 -9.60 -19.96 5.68
C SER A 369 -10.55 -21.03 6.22
N ALA A 370 -10.28 -22.30 5.96
CA ALA A 370 -11.06 -23.43 6.48
C ALA A 370 -11.05 -23.50 8.02
N ALA A 371 -9.91 -23.17 8.67
CA ALA A 371 -9.81 -23.14 10.13
C ALA A 371 -10.63 -22.00 10.77
N SER A 372 -11.05 -21.01 9.99
CA SER A 372 -11.91 -19.93 10.45
C SER A 372 -13.39 -20.31 10.53
N ILE A 373 -13.81 -21.40 9.89
CA ILE A 373 -15.22 -21.85 9.89
C ILE A 373 -15.68 -22.19 11.31
N GLY A 374 -16.81 -21.64 11.71
CA GLY A 374 -17.38 -21.76 13.05
C GLY A 374 -16.83 -20.73 14.06
N GLN A 375 -15.82 -19.93 13.68
CA GLN A 375 -15.36 -18.83 14.52
C GLN A 375 -16.25 -17.59 14.34
N THR A 376 -16.35 -16.79 15.40
CA THR A 376 -17.01 -15.47 15.34
C THR A 376 -15.94 -14.39 15.33
N MET A 377 -15.97 -13.57 14.29
CA MET A 377 -14.98 -12.50 14.06
C MET A 377 -15.68 -11.14 13.93
N GLN A 378 -14.98 -10.08 14.33
CA GLN A 378 -15.42 -8.71 14.02
C GLN A 378 -15.12 -8.40 12.55
N VAL A 379 -16.11 -7.91 11.83
CA VAL A 379 -16.06 -7.58 10.39
C VAL A 379 -16.55 -6.15 10.19
N VAL A 380 -15.78 -5.33 9.47
CA VAL A 380 -16.23 -4.04 8.93
C VAL A 380 -16.83 -4.26 7.55
N ILE A 381 -17.94 -3.60 7.24
CA ILE A 381 -18.57 -3.70 5.92
C ILE A 381 -18.00 -2.60 5.01
N ASP A 382 -17.35 -3.00 3.93
CA ASP A 382 -16.71 -2.07 3.01
C ASP A 382 -17.62 -1.58 1.88
N ARG A 383 -18.41 -2.50 1.29
CA ARG A 383 -19.24 -2.21 0.12
C ARG A 383 -20.36 -3.23 -0.08
N GLU A 384 -21.22 -2.91 -1.04
CA GLU A 384 -22.18 -3.85 -1.61
C GLU A 384 -21.75 -4.28 -3.00
N GLU A 385 -21.89 -5.58 -3.31
CA GLU A 385 -21.59 -6.11 -4.63
C GLU A 385 -22.55 -7.28 -4.94
N GLY A 386 -23.35 -7.14 -6.01
CA GLY A 386 -24.35 -8.12 -6.36
C GLY A 386 -25.30 -8.46 -5.20
N ASP A 387 -25.38 -9.74 -4.85
CA ASP A 387 -26.22 -10.26 -3.78
C ASP A 387 -25.54 -10.28 -2.40
N TYR A 388 -24.37 -9.67 -2.28
CA TYR A 388 -23.56 -9.69 -1.06
C TYR A 388 -23.26 -8.30 -0.53
N TYR A 389 -23.13 -8.18 0.79
CA TYR A 389 -22.30 -7.21 1.46
C TYR A 389 -20.90 -7.79 1.58
N ILE A 390 -19.90 -6.96 1.28
CA ILE A 390 -18.49 -7.34 1.34
C ILE A 390 -17.84 -6.62 2.50
N GLY A 391 -17.16 -7.38 3.35
CA GLY A 391 -16.47 -6.82 4.51
C GLY A 391 -15.09 -7.45 4.72
N ARG A 392 -14.39 -7.01 5.75
CA ARG A 392 -13.06 -7.51 6.14
C ARG A 392 -12.96 -7.72 7.63
N THR A 393 -12.12 -8.66 8.02
CA THR A 393 -11.74 -8.84 9.42
C THR A 393 -10.55 -7.93 9.81
N GLN A 394 -10.22 -7.91 11.10
CA GLN A 394 -8.98 -7.25 11.54
C GLN A 394 -7.70 -7.88 10.96
N TYR A 395 -7.81 -9.05 10.35
CA TYR A 395 -6.68 -9.81 9.79
C TYR A 395 -6.47 -9.57 8.29
N ASP A 396 -7.28 -8.70 7.68
CA ASP A 396 -7.33 -8.53 6.23
C ASP A 396 -7.20 -7.05 5.86
N SER A 397 -6.21 -6.75 5.03
CA SER A 397 -6.00 -5.41 4.48
C SER A 397 -6.93 -5.15 3.30
N PRO A 398 -7.44 -3.92 3.13
CA PRO A 398 -8.24 -3.57 1.95
C PRO A 398 -7.51 -3.90 0.65
N GLU A 399 -8.26 -4.33 -0.37
CA GLU A 399 -7.83 -4.49 -1.76
C GLU A 399 -6.83 -5.64 -2.05
N VAL A 400 -6.21 -6.24 -1.03
CA VAL A 400 -5.12 -7.21 -1.24
C VAL A 400 -5.27 -8.53 -0.48
N ASP A 401 -6.12 -8.59 0.53
CA ASP A 401 -6.35 -9.79 1.35
C ASP A 401 -7.79 -10.31 1.17
N PRO A 402 -8.11 -11.53 1.65
CA PRO A 402 -9.46 -12.12 1.58
C PRO A 402 -10.56 -11.23 2.15
N GLU A 403 -11.74 -11.37 1.59
CA GLU A 403 -12.95 -10.67 1.99
C GLU A 403 -13.94 -11.59 2.72
N VAL A 404 -14.89 -11.00 3.42
CA VAL A 404 -16.00 -11.72 4.06
C VAL A 404 -17.29 -11.37 3.32
N LEU A 405 -17.92 -12.38 2.74
CA LEU A 405 -19.14 -12.26 1.95
C LEU A 405 -20.37 -12.58 2.81
N LEU A 406 -21.27 -11.61 2.96
CA LEU A 406 -22.52 -11.73 3.71
C LEU A 406 -23.70 -11.64 2.75
N ARG A 407 -24.49 -12.71 2.59
CA ARG A 407 -25.68 -12.67 1.72
C ARG A 407 -26.67 -11.62 2.18
N LYS A 408 -27.10 -10.73 1.30
CA LYS A 408 -28.10 -9.68 1.59
C LYS A 408 -29.45 -10.25 2.05
N ALA A 409 -29.83 -11.42 1.54
CA ALA A 409 -31.08 -12.08 1.94
C ALA A 409 -31.11 -12.50 3.42
N ASP A 410 -29.94 -12.71 4.02
CA ASP A 410 -29.80 -13.25 5.38
C ASP A 410 -29.25 -12.20 6.38
N ASN A 411 -28.82 -11.04 5.90
CA ASN A 411 -28.15 -10.02 6.69
C ASN A 411 -28.66 -8.61 6.34
N ASP A 412 -28.86 -7.79 7.39
CA ASP A 412 -29.19 -6.36 7.27
C ASP A 412 -28.07 -5.58 7.97
N VAL A 413 -27.18 -5.00 7.16
CA VAL A 413 -25.97 -4.31 7.64
C VAL A 413 -25.76 -3.00 6.88
N ALA A 414 -25.02 -2.06 7.50
CA ALA A 414 -24.68 -0.78 6.92
C ALA A 414 -23.19 -0.71 6.59
N ILE A 415 -22.84 -0.11 5.44
CA ILE A 415 -21.45 0.13 5.04
C ILE A 415 -20.74 1.00 6.08
N GLY A 416 -19.50 0.67 6.40
CA GLY A 416 -18.66 1.36 7.40
C GLY A 416 -18.96 0.95 8.85
N GLN A 417 -19.93 0.07 9.09
CA GLN A 417 -20.25 -0.41 10.43
C GLN A 417 -19.59 -1.77 10.70
N TYR A 418 -19.41 -2.05 11.99
CA TYR A 418 -18.74 -3.26 12.48
C TYR A 418 -19.77 -4.23 13.05
N TYR A 419 -19.62 -5.49 12.70
CA TYR A 419 -20.52 -6.58 13.14
C TYR A 419 -19.71 -7.78 13.61
N MET A 420 -20.28 -8.51 14.58
CA MET A 420 -19.79 -9.85 14.92
C MET A 420 -20.41 -10.84 13.93
N VAL A 421 -19.54 -11.54 13.21
CA VAL A 421 -19.92 -12.42 12.11
C VAL A 421 -19.43 -13.83 12.42
N GLU A 422 -20.33 -14.81 12.42
CA GLU A 422 -19.99 -16.23 12.42
C GLU A 422 -19.58 -16.63 11.01
N ILE A 423 -18.36 -17.16 10.85
CA ILE A 423 -17.87 -17.69 9.56
C ILE A 423 -18.51 -19.03 9.31
N THR A 424 -19.32 -19.12 8.27
CA THR A 424 -20.13 -20.32 7.93
C THR A 424 -19.54 -21.15 6.80
N GLY A 425 -18.58 -20.59 6.05
CA GLY A 425 -17.91 -21.24 4.94
C GLY A 425 -16.66 -20.48 4.51
N ALA A 426 -15.87 -21.11 3.68
CA ALA A 426 -14.69 -20.53 3.03
C ALA A 426 -14.51 -21.17 1.66
N ASP A 427 -13.98 -20.39 0.71
CA ASP A 427 -13.46 -20.92 -0.54
C ASP A 427 -11.94 -20.63 -0.66
N GLU A 428 -11.42 -20.69 -1.87
CA GLU A 428 -10.00 -20.49 -2.16
C GLU A 428 -9.51 -19.10 -1.73
N PHE A 429 -10.37 -18.08 -1.84
CA PHE A 429 -10.00 -16.67 -1.66
C PHE A 429 -10.74 -16.00 -0.52
N ASP A 430 -12.03 -16.32 -0.29
CA ASP A 430 -12.91 -15.54 0.56
C ASP A 430 -13.60 -16.37 1.65
N LEU A 431 -14.14 -15.66 2.64
CA LEU A 431 -14.92 -16.23 3.73
C LEU A 431 -16.40 -15.92 3.51
N TYR A 432 -17.27 -16.83 3.94
CA TYR A 432 -18.72 -16.62 3.98
C TYR A 432 -19.18 -16.53 5.42
N GLY A 433 -20.07 -15.61 5.72
CA GLY A 433 -20.50 -15.41 7.09
C GLY A 433 -21.95 -15.01 7.26
N LYS A 434 -22.35 -15.01 8.52
CA LYS A 434 -23.66 -14.53 8.97
C LYS A 434 -23.48 -13.64 10.19
N VAL A 435 -24.15 -12.49 10.20
CA VAL A 435 -24.14 -11.57 11.34
C VAL A 435 -24.85 -12.23 12.54
N VAL A 436 -24.21 -12.18 13.69
CA VAL A 436 -24.76 -12.68 14.97
C VAL A 436 -25.01 -11.56 15.98
N ALA A 437 -24.28 -10.44 15.87
CA ALA A 437 -24.48 -9.25 16.69
C ALA A 437 -23.89 -7.99 16.04
N SER A 438 -24.34 -6.80 16.42
CA SER A 438 -23.64 -5.55 16.13
C SER A 438 -22.40 -5.50 17.03
N ALA A 439 -21.24 -5.13 16.46
CA ALA A 439 -20.04 -4.84 17.23
C ALA A 439 -20.04 -3.32 17.49
N GLY A 440 -20.36 -2.92 18.67
CA GLY A 440 -20.56 -1.53 19.12
C GLY A 440 -19.43 -0.54 18.78
#